data_bfd1bad9e9dae4adf33fc1352721ddc5
#
_entry.id   bfd1bad9e9dae4adf33fc1352721ddc5
#
_cell.length_a   1.000
_cell.length_b   1.000
_cell.length_c   1.000
_cell.angle_alpha   90.00
_cell.angle_beta   90.00
_cell.angle_gamma   90.00
#
_symmetry.space_group_name_H-M   'P 1'
#
loop_
_entity.id
_entity.type
_entity.pdbx_description
1 polymer ?
#
loop_
_entity_poly.entity_id
_entity_poly.type
_entity_poly.pdbx_seq_one_letter_code
_entity_poly.pdbx_strand_id
1 'polypeptide(L)'
;MKNKLVSGLALTFTLGSFNVLATNGYFTHGYGMTHKGMAGAGVALSEELMSGANNPASFNVNDTEISVGLELFSPDRKYTASSVDTFYPNALYLEAKTQKSDNTLFAIPEFAIGHQLNDKINIGLLVYGNGGMNTDYNAESEPEGTFYAGTTGVNLKQMFISPTINYQLNEQTKVGVSPIYVVQQFKATGLGNFAPFSQSPQALTNNDTDTSTGLGVQVGITQTVGTSFSWGASYRSSVSMEEFDSYKGLFAENGGFDLPSSIQIGAAYKLTPTNQVVFDWQKINYSEVKSIANPMSNLMSAPLGASAGAGFGWEDMDIYKLGYQWQRTAKQKIRFGVSYTQQPIPSSEVLFNILAPGVQEWHFTTGFSHKVSEKVQLNAMAFYSPAKKVSGANFLAPNQQLSIEMQQSGVGVSIVWGI
;
A
#
# COMPACT_ATOMS: atom_id res chain seq x y z
N MET A 1 43.57 23.32 -16.95
CA MET A 1 42.77 23.53 -15.74
C MET A 1 41.45 24.15 -16.15
N LYS A 2 40.37 23.37 -16.24
CA LYS A 2 39.00 23.87 -16.45
C LYS A 2 38.15 23.26 -15.36
N ASN A 3 37.83 24.07 -14.34
CA ASN A 3 36.91 23.75 -13.27
C ASN A 3 35.52 23.64 -13.91
N LYS A 4 34.93 22.43 -13.93
CA LYS A 4 33.49 22.24 -14.15
C LYS A 4 32.80 22.38 -12.79
N LEU A 5 32.07 23.48 -12.62
CA LEU A 5 31.10 23.64 -11.54
C LEU A 5 30.05 22.51 -11.66
N VAL A 6 30.03 21.67 -10.67
CA VAL A 6 28.89 20.77 -10.42
C VAL A 6 27.82 21.64 -9.76
N SER A 7 26.88 22.12 -10.55
CA SER A 7 25.67 22.75 -10.01
C SER A 7 24.81 21.68 -9.38
N GLY A 8 24.81 21.61 -8.06
CA GLY A 8 23.92 20.76 -7.30
C GLY A 8 22.47 21.16 -7.56
N LEU A 9 21.74 20.33 -8.26
CA LEU A 9 20.28 20.42 -8.41
C LEU A 9 19.68 19.97 -7.07
N ALA A 10 19.44 20.91 -6.16
CA ALA A 10 18.60 20.67 -4.99
C ALA A 10 17.15 20.48 -5.48
N LEU A 11 16.75 19.23 -5.68
CA LEU A 11 15.37 18.87 -5.94
C LEU A 11 14.58 19.07 -4.63
N THR A 12 14.02 20.24 -4.42
CA THR A 12 13.01 20.47 -3.39
C THR A 12 11.76 19.69 -3.80
N PHE A 13 11.61 18.46 -3.30
CA PHE A 13 10.34 17.77 -3.28
C PHE A 13 9.42 18.55 -2.34
N THR A 14 8.64 19.48 -2.88
CA THR A 14 7.44 19.92 -2.19
C THR A 14 6.56 18.68 -2.04
N LEU A 15 6.28 18.29 -0.80
CA LEU A 15 5.29 17.27 -0.45
C LEU A 15 3.91 17.77 -0.87
N GLY A 16 3.71 17.90 -2.18
CA GLY A 16 2.41 18.07 -2.78
C GLY A 16 1.55 16.86 -2.40
N SER A 17 0.27 17.05 -2.25
CA SER A 17 -0.70 16.06 -1.75
C SER A 17 -0.65 14.74 -2.52
N PHE A 18 0.25 13.84 -2.14
CA PHE A 18 0.31 12.48 -2.66
C PHE A 18 -0.74 11.66 -1.92
N ASN A 19 -1.80 11.29 -2.62
CA ASN A 19 -2.81 10.39 -2.08
C ASN A 19 -2.42 8.97 -2.50
N VAL A 20 -1.97 8.15 -1.56
CA VAL A 20 -1.63 6.74 -1.78
C VAL A 20 -2.77 5.90 -1.23
N LEU A 21 -3.23 4.93 -1.99
CA LEU A 21 -4.29 4.02 -1.58
C LEU A 21 -3.96 2.58 -1.96
N ALA A 22 -4.57 1.67 -1.24
CA ALA A 22 -4.17 0.30 -1.03
C ALA A 22 -4.94 -0.72 -1.87
N THR A 23 -4.37 -1.89 -2.04
CA THR A 23 -4.98 -3.03 -2.72
C THR A 23 -4.86 -4.33 -1.94
N ASN A 24 -3.82 -4.52 -1.11
CA ASN A 24 -3.66 -5.62 -0.17
C ASN A 24 -3.85 -5.08 1.26
N GLY A 25 -5.11 -4.99 1.70
CA GLY A 25 -5.45 -4.14 2.83
C GLY A 25 -5.18 -2.67 2.50
N TYR A 26 -4.23 -2.01 3.17
CA TYR A 26 -3.80 -0.66 2.80
C TYR A 26 -2.43 -0.62 2.08
N PHE A 27 -1.82 -1.76 1.76
CA PHE A 27 -0.60 -1.84 0.96
C PHE A 27 -0.91 -1.91 -0.53
N THR A 28 -0.02 -1.36 -1.39
CA THR A 28 -0.11 -1.56 -2.83
C THR A 28 0.16 -3.02 -3.22
N HIS A 29 -0.38 -3.48 -4.35
CA HIS A 29 -0.18 -4.86 -4.82
C HIS A 29 1.23 -5.16 -5.33
N GLY A 30 2.08 -4.13 -5.53
CA GLY A 30 3.47 -4.22 -5.96
C GLY A 30 4.06 -2.84 -6.20
N TYR A 31 5.35 -2.75 -6.49
CA TYR A 31 6.07 -1.51 -6.77
C TYR A 31 6.70 -1.58 -8.15
N GLY A 32 6.68 -0.45 -8.89
CA GLY A 32 7.12 -0.39 -10.26
C GLY A 32 6.10 -0.91 -11.28
N MET A 33 6.04 -0.29 -12.45
CA MET A 33 5.01 -0.58 -13.46
C MET A 33 5.13 -1.99 -14.04
N THR A 34 6.34 -2.55 -14.06
CA THR A 34 6.58 -3.91 -14.58
C THR A 34 6.04 -4.98 -13.65
N HIS A 35 6.26 -4.86 -12.33
CA HIS A 35 5.73 -5.78 -11.33
C HIS A 35 4.23 -5.61 -11.14
N LYS A 36 3.73 -4.37 -11.11
CA LYS A 36 2.29 -4.08 -11.07
C LYS A 36 1.56 -4.69 -12.28
N GLY A 37 2.19 -4.71 -13.46
CA GLY A 37 1.68 -5.39 -14.63
C GLY A 37 1.61 -6.93 -14.53
N MET A 38 2.19 -7.51 -13.47
CA MET A 38 2.15 -8.93 -13.10
C MET A 38 1.48 -9.15 -11.74
N ALA A 39 0.55 -8.28 -11.34
CA ALA A 39 -0.13 -8.30 -10.02
C ALA A 39 0.84 -8.28 -8.83
N GLY A 40 2.02 -7.66 -8.99
CA GLY A 40 3.07 -7.58 -7.98
C GLY A 40 3.92 -8.85 -7.85
N ALA A 41 3.76 -9.84 -8.75
CA ALA A 41 4.67 -10.98 -8.84
C ALA A 41 6.03 -10.57 -9.41
N GLY A 42 7.09 -11.26 -9.00
CA GLY A 42 8.44 -11.07 -9.54
C GLY A 42 9.51 -10.74 -8.50
N VAL A 43 9.35 -11.20 -7.26
CA VAL A 43 10.37 -11.04 -6.20
C VAL A 43 11.76 -11.55 -6.62
N ALA A 44 11.82 -12.49 -7.56
CA ALA A 44 13.04 -13.05 -8.14
C ALA A 44 13.53 -12.33 -9.42
N LEU A 45 12.83 -11.26 -9.88
CA LEU A 45 13.10 -10.62 -11.17
C LEU A 45 13.63 -9.20 -11.01
N SER A 46 14.62 -8.87 -11.87
CA SER A 46 15.15 -7.51 -12.02
C SER A 46 14.68 -6.96 -13.37
N GLU A 47 13.55 -6.26 -13.41
CA GLU A 47 12.91 -5.79 -14.65
C GLU A 47 13.08 -4.28 -14.86
N GLU A 48 13.23 -3.53 -13.78
CA GLU A 48 13.43 -2.07 -13.75
C GLU A 48 14.03 -1.67 -12.40
N LEU A 49 14.44 -0.40 -12.23
CA LEU A 49 15.00 0.09 -10.95
C LEU A 49 14.06 -0.15 -9.77
N MET A 50 12.76 0.06 -9.96
CA MET A 50 11.74 -0.15 -8.91
C MET A 50 11.58 -1.62 -8.48
N SER A 51 12.22 -2.58 -9.17
CA SER A 51 12.31 -3.98 -8.69
C SER A 51 12.95 -4.05 -7.29
N GLY A 52 13.85 -3.11 -6.96
CA GLY A 52 14.48 -2.98 -5.66
C GLY A 52 13.50 -2.72 -4.51
N ALA A 53 12.36 -2.10 -4.76
CA ALA A 53 11.31 -1.86 -3.78
C ALA A 53 10.54 -3.15 -3.41
N ASN A 54 10.46 -4.13 -4.33
CA ASN A 54 9.90 -5.45 -4.06
C ASN A 54 10.95 -6.37 -3.40
N ASN A 55 12.20 -6.30 -3.85
CA ASN A 55 13.32 -7.07 -3.31
C ASN A 55 14.64 -6.31 -3.56
N PRO A 56 15.37 -5.86 -2.54
CA PRO A 56 16.65 -5.17 -2.72
C PRO A 56 17.68 -5.96 -3.54
N ALA A 57 17.63 -7.31 -3.49
CA ALA A 57 18.49 -8.15 -4.31
C ALA A 57 18.12 -8.12 -5.80
N SER A 58 16.93 -7.65 -6.15
CA SER A 58 16.46 -7.47 -7.53
C SER A 58 16.78 -6.07 -8.08
N PHE A 59 17.32 -5.16 -7.26
CA PHE A 59 17.82 -3.87 -7.72
C PHE A 59 19.02 -4.07 -8.63
N ASN A 60 18.91 -3.64 -9.87
CA ASN A 60 19.99 -3.80 -10.85
C ASN A 60 19.97 -2.61 -11.81
N VAL A 61 21.14 -2.15 -12.15
CA VAL A 61 21.35 -0.99 -13.02
C VAL A 61 22.57 -1.22 -13.91
N ASN A 62 22.54 -0.70 -15.11
CA ASN A 62 23.68 -0.66 -16.00
C ASN A 62 24.17 0.80 -16.06
N ASP A 63 25.37 1.05 -15.55
CA ASP A 63 25.99 2.39 -15.41
C ASP A 63 25.13 3.29 -14.48
N THR A 64 24.51 4.33 -14.98
CA THR A 64 23.62 5.23 -14.22
C THR A 64 22.26 5.30 -14.90
N GLU A 65 21.20 4.99 -14.17
CA GLU A 65 19.83 5.03 -14.66
C GLU A 65 18.93 5.82 -13.71
N ILE A 66 17.92 6.47 -14.28
CA ILE A 66 16.85 7.18 -13.56
C ILE A 66 15.50 6.62 -14.02
N SER A 67 14.58 6.46 -13.08
CA SER A 67 13.19 6.08 -13.36
C SER A 67 12.23 7.09 -12.72
N VAL A 68 11.21 7.50 -13.47
CA VAL A 68 10.08 8.29 -12.99
C VAL A 68 8.79 7.61 -13.43
N GLY A 69 7.87 7.42 -12.50
CA GLY A 69 6.58 6.81 -12.79
C GLY A 69 5.43 7.57 -12.13
N LEU A 70 4.24 7.37 -12.68
CA LEU A 70 2.99 7.89 -12.15
C LEU A 70 1.89 6.86 -12.37
N GLU A 71 1.17 6.53 -11.32
CA GLU A 71 -0.06 5.74 -11.36
C GLU A 71 -1.26 6.65 -11.05
N LEU A 72 -2.32 6.49 -11.82
CA LEU A 72 -3.65 7.00 -11.51
C LEU A 72 -4.49 5.85 -10.97
N PHE A 73 -4.86 5.94 -9.71
CA PHE A 73 -5.61 4.94 -8.96
C PHE A 73 -7.03 5.42 -8.71
N SER A 74 -8.02 4.58 -9.04
CA SER A 74 -9.44 4.92 -8.91
C SER A 74 -10.21 3.86 -8.13
N PRO A 75 -10.43 4.05 -6.81
CA PRO A 75 -11.29 3.21 -5.99
C PRO A 75 -12.72 3.74 -5.93
N ASP A 76 -13.71 2.87 -6.06
CA ASP A 76 -15.12 3.11 -5.73
C ASP A 76 -15.43 2.40 -4.39
N ARG A 77 -15.74 3.20 -3.36
CA ARG A 77 -15.96 2.73 -1.99
C ARG A 77 -17.31 3.21 -1.50
N LYS A 78 -18.04 2.32 -0.84
CA LYS A 78 -19.34 2.66 -0.26
C LYS A 78 -19.63 1.82 0.98
N TYR A 79 -20.49 2.34 1.83
CA TYR A 79 -21.15 1.56 2.85
C TYR A 79 -22.67 1.58 2.66
N THR A 80 -23.35 0.59 3.24
CA THR A 80 -24.81 0.51 3.29
C THR A 80 -25.22 0.16 4.70
N ALA A 81 -26.19 0.90 5.24
CA ALA A 81 -26.87 0.60 6.50
C ALA A 81 -28.31 0.23 6.23
N SER A 82 -28.80 -0.85 6.86
CA SER A 82 -30.19 -1.29 6.74
C SER A 82 -31.15 -0.42 7.55
N SER A 83 -32.43 -0.40 7.16
CA SER A 83 -33.50 0.06 8.04
C SER A 83 -33.65 -0.88 9.27
N VAL A 84 -34.23 -0.35 10.33
CA VAL A 84 -34.61 -1.09 11.53
C VAL A 84 -36.04 -0.73 11.92
N ASP A 85 -36.78 -1.72 12.40
CA ASP A 85 -38.18 -1.52 12.84
C ASP A 85 -38.27 -1.14 14.32
N THR A 86 -37.19 -1.43 15.09
CA THR A 86 -37.18 -1.17 16.54
C THR A 86 -35.86 -0.48 16.93
N PHE A 87 -35.96 0.67 17.58
CA PHE A 87 -34.81 1.42 18.10
C PHE A 87 -34.63 1.12 19.58
N TYR A 88 -33.42 0.69 19.96
CA TYR A 88 -33.03 0.49 21.35
C TYR A 88 -32.40 1.77 21.91
N PRO A 89 -32.67 2.11 23.20
CA PRO A 89 -32.01 3.25 23.83
C PRO A 89 -30.47 3.09 23.85
N ASN A 90 -29.77 4.20 23.68
CA ASN A 90 -28.31 4.28 23.69
C ASN A 90 -27.58 3.50 22.59
N ALA A 91 -28.28 2.95 21.58
CA ALA A 91 -27.66 2.36 20.42
C ALA A 91 -27.34 3.45 19.36
N LEU A 92 -26.16 3.33 18.69
CA LEU A 92 -25.79 4.21 17.60
C LEU A 92 -26.24 3.60 16.27
N TYR A 93 -27.43 3.97 15.81
CA TYR A 93 -27.92 3.58 14.50
C TYR A 93 -27.36 4.51 13.44
N LEU A 94 -26.95 3.96 12.31
CA LEU A 94 -26.66 4.74 11.13
C LEU A 94 -27.94 4.97 10.32
N GLU A 95 -28.01 6.07 9.58
CA GLU A 95 -29.10 6.33 8.65
C GLU A 95 -29.22 5.21 7.61
N ALA A 96 -30.43 4.68 7.39
CA ALA A 96 -30.68 3.60 6.44
C ALA A 96 -30.49 4.10 5.00
N LYS A 97 -29.27 3.99 4.50
CA LYS A 97 -28.88 4.43 3.15
C LYS A 97 -27.64 3.70 2.65
N THR A 98 -27.38 3.88 1.36
CA THR A 98 -26.06 3.61 0.76
C THR A 98 -25.36 4.92 0.50
N GLN A 99 -24.15 5.10 1.02
CA GLN A 99 -23.34 6.28 0.79
C GLN A 99 -22.00 5.90 0.16
N LYS A 100 -21.62 6.63 -0.89
CA LYS A 100 -20.32 6.50 -1.56
C LYS A 100 -19.33 7.52 -1.01
N SER A 101 -18.06 7.14 -1.04
CA SER A 101 -16.96 8.08 -0.77
C SER A 101 -16.70 8.95 -2.00
N ASP A 102 -16.54 10.25 -1.80
CA ASP A 102 -16.41 11.23 -2.87
C ASP A 102 -14.98 11.30 -3.47
N ASN A 103 -13.97 10.91 -2.72
CA ASN A 103 -12.60 10.84 -3.22
C ASN A 103 -12.40 9.58 -4.07
N THR A 104 -12.35 9.71 -5.39
CA THR A 104 -12.34 8.57 -6.33
C THR A 104 -11.12 8.51 -7.23
N LEU A 105 -10.19 9.47 -7.19
CA LEU A 105 -9.02 9.49 -8.05
C LEU A 105 -7.78 9.98 -7.30
N PHE A 106 -6.70 9.21 -7.43
CA PHE A 106 -5.43 9.46 -6.74
C PHE A 106 -4.25 9.30 -7.67
N ALA A 107 -3.28 10.21 -7.56
CA ALA A 107 -2.02 10.16 -8.27
C ALA A 107 -0.92 9.63 -7.35
N ILE A 108 -0.23 8.55 -7.76
CA ILE A 108 0.82 7.87 -6.99
C ILE A 108 2.12 7.96 -7.78
N PRO A 109 3.02 8.89 -7.45
CA PRO A 109 4.31 8.98 -8.10
C PRO A 109 5.29 7.96 -7.54
N GLU A 110 6.24 7.56 -8.39
CA GLU A 110 7.42 6.81 -8.00
C GLU A 110 8.67 7.39 -8.67
N PHE A 111 9.79 7.31 -7.96
CA PHE A 111 11.09 7.78 -8.45
C PHE A 111 12.17 6.79 -8.04
N ALA A 112 13.11 6.53 -8.93
CA ALA A 112 14.32 5.80 -8.60
C ALA A 112 15.53 6.37 -9.35
N ILE A 113 16.68 6.32 -8.71
CA ILE A 113 17.98 6.55 -9.33
C ILE A 113 18.90 5.43 -8.88
N GLY A 114 19.69 4.91 -9.82
CA GLY A 114 20.67 3.87 -9.55
C GLY A 114 22.00 4.13 -10.24
N HIS A 115 23.07 3.62 -9.64
CA HIS A 115 24.40 3.65 -10.20
C HIS A 115 25.13 2.34 -9.92
N GLN A 116 25.81 1.82 -10.94
CA GLN A 116 26.69 0.67 -10.83
C GLN A 116 28.07 1.12 -10.38
N LEU A 117 28.41 0.86 -9.11
CA LEU A 117 29.74 1.22 -8.59
C LEU A 117 30.85 0.35 -9.19
N ASN A 118 30.56 -0.93 -9.42
CA ASN A 118 31.44 -1.91 -10.07
C ASN A 118 30.63 -3.14 -10.47
N ASP A 119 31.25 -4.16 -11.05
CA ASP A 119 30.61 -5.38 -11.54
C ASP A 119 29.81 -6.16 -10.48
N LYS A 120 30.01 -5.87 -9.19
CA LYS A 120 29.34 -6.57 -8.08
C LYS A 120 28.40 -5.73 -7.27
N ILE A 121 28.51 -4.40 -7.34
CA ILE A 121 27.77 -3.50 -6.43
C ILE A 121 26.95 -2.49 -7.23
N ASN A 122 25.63 -2.52 -7.00
CA ASN A 122 24.73 -1.47 -7.42
C ASN A 122 24.21 -0.72 -6.19
N ILE A 123 24.14 0.60 -6.30
CA ILE A 123 23.55 1.47 -5.27
C ILE A 123 22.44 2.31 -5.88
N GLY A 124 21.46 2.69 -5.08
CA GLY A 124 20.39 3.56 -5.55
C GLY A 124 19.57 4.17 -4.43
N LEU A 125 18.64 5.00 -4.85
CA LEU A 125 17.63 5.61 -4.01
C LEU A 125 16.27 5.38 -4.68
N LEU A 126 15.35 4.80 -3.93
CA LEU A 126 13.97 4.57 -4.35
C LEU A 126 13.04 5.44 -3.50
N VAL A 127 12.09 6.12 -4.12
CA VAL A 127 11.04 6.92 -3.44
C VAL A 127 9.69 6.52 -4.02
N TYR A 128 8.81 5.99 -3.17
CA TYR A 128 7.54 5.43 -3.62
C TYR A 128 6.47 5.42 -2.54
N GLY A 129 5.20 5.41 -2.95
CA GLY A 129 4.07 5.20 -2.05
C GLY A 129 3.97 3.73 -1.64
N ASN A 130 3.89 3.47 -0.34
CA ASN A 130 3.66 2.12 0.17
C ASN A 130 2.17 1.76 0.17
N GLY A 131 1.32 2.71 0.56
CA GLY A 131 -0.09 2.49 0.73
C GLY A 131 -0.77 3.64 1.47
N GLY A 132 -2.02 3.42 1.85
CA GLY A 132 -2.80 4.39 2.60
C GLY A 132 -4.26 3.98 2.73
N MET A 133 -5.02 4.78 3.46
CA MET A 133 -6.47 4.65 3.62
C MET A 133 -7.10 5.99 3.36
N ASN A 134 -8.16 6.03 2.57
CA ASN A 134 -8.90 7.26 2.36
C ASN A 134 -10.38 6.95 2.18
N THR A 135 -11.21 7.71 2.88
CA THR A 135 -12.64 7.82 2.65
C THR A 135 -13.07 9.26 2.89
N ASP A 136 -14.15 9.66 2.26
CA ASP A 136 -14.75 10.98 2.41
C ASP A 136 -16.25 10.85 2.15
N TYR A 137 -17.03 10.78 3.21
CA TYR A 137 -18.48 10.68 3.18
C TYR A 137 -19.06 12.04 3.57
N ASN A 138 -19.36 12.85 2.55
CA ASN A 138 -19.88 14.20 2.75
C ASN A 138 -21.22 14.22 3.51
N ALA A 139 -21.35 15.20 4.38
CA ALA A 139 -22.59 15.59 5.02
C ALA A 139 -23.04 16.95 4.47
N GLU A 140 -24.35 17.12 4.28
CA GLU A 140 -24.91 18.41 3.81
C GLU A 140 -24.89 19.45 4.93
N SER A 141 -25.00 18.99 6.20
CA SER A 141 -24.97 19.85 7.40
C SER A 141 -24.56 19.06 8.64
N GLU A 142 -24.15 19.73 9.71
CA GLU A 142 -24.08 19.13 11.05
C GLU A 142 -25.45 19.27 11.76
N PRO A 143 -25.91 18.26 12.53
CA PRO A 143 -25.24 17.05 12.97
C PRO A 143 -25.35 15.84 12.02
N GLU A 144 -25.57 16.06 10.75
CA GLU A 144 -25.65 14.98 9.75
C GLU A 144 -24.30 14.25 9.56
N GLY A 145 -24.24 13.35 8.59
CA GLY A 145 -23.07 12.54 8.27
C GLY A 145 -23.15 11.12 8.83
N THR A 146 -22.20 10.29 8.46
CA THR A 146 -22.20 8.85 8.77
C THR A 146 -22.37 8.58 10.26
N PHE A 147 -21.67 9.34 11.11
CA PHE A 147 -21.72 9.20 12.58
C PHE A 147 -22.35 10.43 13.26
N TYR A 148 -23.19 11.20 12.55
CA TYR A 148 -23.88 12.40 13.06
C TYR A 148 -22.93 13.46 13.65
N ALA A 149 -21.76 13.60 13.05
CA ALA A 149 -20.71 14.55 13.46
C ALA A 149 -20.08 15.25 12.26
N GLY A 150 -20.87 15.51 11.21
CA GLY A 150 -20.44 16.13 9.97
C GLY A 150 -19.79 15.16 8.98
N THR A 151 -19.11 15.70 7.97
CA THR A 151 -18.40 14.93 6.96
C THR A 151 -17.43 13.96 7.61
N THR A 152 -17.60 12.67 7.28
CA THR A 152 -16.88 11.57 7.93
C THR A 152 -15.86 10.97 6.99
N GLY A 153 -14.62 10.83 7.44
CA GLY A 153 -13.59 10.19 6.66
C GLY A 153 -12.22 10.14 7.30
N VAL A 154 -11.32 9.44 6.66
CA VAL A 154 -9.90 9.38 7.02
C VAL A 154 -9.04 9.60 5.79
N ASN A 155 -7.81 10.04 6.01
CA ASN A 155 -6.82 10.20 4.96
C ASN A 155 -5.43 9.85 5.53
N LEU A 156 -5.00 8.60 5.31
CA LEU A 156 -3.66 8.10 5.61
C LEU A 156 -2.86 8.01 4.31
N LYS A 157 -1.63 8.51 4.33
CA LYS A 157 -0.67 8.43 3.22
C LYS A 157 0.67 7.97 3.76
N GLN A 158 1.33 7.07 3.03
CA GLN A 158 2.64 6.55 3.40
C GLN A 158 3.60 6.62 2.23
N MET A 159 4.76 7.22 2.44
CA MET A 159 5.84 7.34 1.47
C MET A 159 7.11 6.71 2.05
N PHE A 160 7.77 5.89 1.25
CA PHE A 160 9.04 5.26 1.56
C PHE A 160 10.18 5.94 0.79
N ILE A 161 11.26 6.21 1.50
CA ILE A 161 12.55 6.67 0.96
C ILE A 161 13.57 5.59 1.31
N SER A 162 14.05 4.87 0.30
CA SER A 162 14.81 3.63 0.48
C SER A 162 16.14 3.68 -0.25
N PRO A 163 17.23 4.15 0.39
CA PRO A 163 18.57 3.88 -0.10
C PRO A 163 18.75 2.35 -0.23
N THR A 164 19.25 1.89 -1.38
CA THR A 164 19.33 0.46 -1.69
C THR A 164 20.73 0.10 -2.11
N ILE A 165 21.24 -1.01 -1.60
CA ILE A 165 22.50 -1.63 -2.01
C ILE A 165 22.20 -3.06 -2.42
N ASN A 166 22.61 -3.40 -3.65
CA ASN A 166 22.62 -4.76 -4.16
C ASN A 166 24.06 -5.24 -4.29
N TYR A 167 24.34 -6.45 -3.86
CA TYR A 167 25.66 -7.10 -3.96
C TYR A 167 25.57 -8.46 -4.63
N GLN A 168 26.35 -8.64 -5.68
CA GLN A 168 26.52 -9.90 -6.39
C GLN A 168 27.53 -10.80 -5.64
N LEU A 169 27.02 -11.77 -4.87
CA LEU A 169 27.88 -12.74 -4.14
C LEU A 169 28.68 -13.62 -5.10
N ASN A 170 28.01 -14.12 -6.14
CA ASN A 170 28.59 -14.92 -7.22
C ASN A 170 27.72 -14.76 -8.49
N GLU A 171 28.07 -15.41 -9.60
CA GLU A 171 27.35 -15.28 -10.87
C GLU A 171 25.85 -15.59 -10.78
N GLN A 172 25.43 -16.36 -9.79
CA GLN A 172 24.05 -16.87 -9.65
C GLN A 172 23.28 -16.20 -8.52
N THR A 173 23.97 -15.65 -7.51
CA THR A 173 23.36 -15.20 -6.26
C THR A 173 23.62 -13.73 -6.00
N LYS A 174 22.54 -12.98 -5.76
CA LYS A 174 22.55 -11.59 -5.32
C LYS A 174 21.90 -11.46 -3.96
N VAL A 175 22.38 -10.54 -3.15
CA VAL A 175 21.76 -10.09 -1.90
C VAL A 175 21.58 -8.58 -1.94
N GLY A 176 20.62 -8.09 -1.18
CA GLY A 176 20.40 -6.66 -1.12
C GLY A 176 19.87 -6.22 0.24
N VAL A 177 20.11 -4.96 0.55
CA VAL A 177 19.59 -4.30 1.75
C VAL A 177 19.13 -2.88 1.40
N SER A 178 18.00 -2.50 1.98
CA SER A 178 17.45 -1.15 1.91
C SER A 178 17.02 -0.70 3.30
N PRO A 179 17.75 0.16 3.98
CA PRO A 179 17.16 0.98 5.03
C PRO A 179 15.95 1.73 4.45
N ILE A 180 14.89 1.85 5.23
CA ILE A 180 13.66 2.52 4.81
C ILE A 180 13.38 3.65 5.80
N TYR A 181 13.35 4.88 5.31
CA TYR A 181 12.78 6.01 6.02
C TYR A 181 11.34 6.18 5.57
N VAL A 182 10.41 6.15 6.53
CA VAL A 182 8.98 6.28 6.28
C VAL A 182 8.52 7.66 6.72
N VAL A 183 7.73 8.29 5.86
CA VAL A 183 6.93 9.47 6.21
C VAL A 183 5.48 9.11 6.02
N GLN A 184 4.67 9.23 7.07
CA GLN A 184 3.22 9.06 6.97
C GLN A 184 2.49 10.30 7.45
N GLN A 185 1.33 10.57 6.85
CA GLN A 185 0.43 11.64 7.19
C GLN A 185 -0.97 11.09 7.45
N PHE A 186 -1.62 11.61 8.47
CA PHE A 186 -2.96 11.20 8.83
C PHE A 186 -3.88 12.39 9.13
N LYS A 187 -5.16 12.24 8.75
CA LYS A 187 -6.26 13.12 9.15
C LYS A 187 -7.54 12.31 9.29
N ALA A 188 -8.36 12.61 10.30
CA ALA A 188 -9.69 12.05 10.49
C ALA A 188 -10.72 13.17 10.75
N THR A 189 -11.93 12.99 10.22
CA THR A 189 -13.05 13.91 10.39
C THR A 189 -14.33 13.15 10.74
N GLY A 190 -15.29 13.83 11.39
CA GLY A 190 -16.64 13.32 11.62
C GLY A 190 -16.76 12.21 12.67
N LEU A 191 -15.81 12.10 13.61
CA LEU A 191 -15.82 11.07 14.66
C LEU A 191 -16.20 11.63 16.06
N GLY A 192 -16.76 12.85 16.13
CA GLY A 192 -17.05 13.55 17.37
C GLY A 192 -17.91 12.77 18.37
N ASN A 193 -18.86 11.95 17.88
CA ASN A 193 -19.71 11.12 18.72
C ASN A 193 -19.00 9.93 19.39
N PHE A 194 -17.75 9.63 19.01
CA PHE A 194 -16.89 8.68 19.72
C PHE A 194 -16.08 9.32 20.87
N ALA A 195 -16.16 10.65 21.07
CA ALA A 195 -15.45 11.36 22.13
C ALA A 195 -15.65 10.77 23.55
N PRO A 196 -16.86 10.32 23.95
CA PRO A 196 -17.06 9.69 25.25
C PRO A 196 -16.30 8.37 25.43
N PHE A 197 -15.88 7.73 24.34
CA PHE A 197 -15.13 6.48 24.35
C PHE A 197 -13.63 6.70 24.22
N SER A 198 -13.13 7.94 24.19
CA SER A 198 -11.72 8.26 24.01
C SER A 198 -11.06 8.70 25.33
N GLN A 199 -9.83 8.23 25.56
CA GLN A 199 -9.02 8.73 26.68
C GLN A 199 -8.52 10.17 26.45
N SER A 200 -8.53 10.66 25.20
CA SER A 200 -8.11 12.01 24.82
C SER A 200 -9.08 12.60 23.78
N PRO A 201 -10.32 12.97 24.19
CA PRO A 201 -11.38 13.41 23.27
C PRO A 201 -10.99 14.58 22.35
N GLN A 202 -10.11 15.47 22.80
CA GLN A 202 -9.63 16.63 22.03
C GLN A 202 -8.65 16.22 20.90
N ALA A 203 -8.06 15.04 20.99
CA ALA A 203 -7.13 14.50 20.02
C ALA A 203 -7.73 13.25 19.33
N LEU A 204 -9.01 13.30 18.96
CA LEU A 204 -9.74 12.20 18.33
C LEU A 204 -10.00 12.45 16.85
N THR A 205 -10.48 13.63 16.51
CA THR A 205 -11.02 13.94 15.16
C THR A 205 -11.05 15.44 14.91
N ASN A 206 -11.23 15.84 13.63
CA ASN A 206 -11.33 17.22 13.17
C ASN A 206 -10.10 18.09 13.49
N ASN A 207 -8.95 17.43 13.69
CA ASN A 207 -7.67 18.09 13.83
C ASN A 207 -7.01 18.26 12.44
N ASP A 208 -5.94 19.06 12.38
CA ASP A 208 -5.15 19.20 11.16
C ASP A 208 -4.42 17.89 10.81
N THR A 209 -3.89 17.84 9.59
CA THR A 209 -3.05 16.72 9.17
C THR A 209 -1.84 16.60 10.08
N ASP A 210 -1.67 15.46 10.70
CA ASP A 210 -0.50 15.11 11.50
C ASP A 210 0.49 14.28 10.69
N THR A 211 1.77 14.38 11.03
CA THR A 211 2.87 13.70 10.32
C THR A 211 3.69 12.90 11.31
N SER A 212 3.96 11.67 10.96
CA SER A 212 4.75 10.71 11.73
C SER A 212 5.88 10.16 10.85
N THR A 213 7.01 9.85 11.45
CA THR A 213 8.16 9.28 10.77
C THR A 213 8.64 8.01 11.46
N GLY A 214 9.32 7.15 10.71
CA GLY A 214 9.85 5.90 11.25
C GLY A 214 10.97 5.31 10.41
N LEU A 215 11.67 4.35 10.97
CA LEU A 215 12.79 3.66 10.33
C LEU A 215 12.56 2.15 10.32
N GLY A 216 12.79 1.55 9.17
CA GLY A 216 12.77 0.11 8.97
C GLY A 216 13.91 -0.36 8.07
N VAL A 217 13.89 -1.64 7.78
CA VAL A 217 14.86 -2.25 6.88
C VAL A 217 14.19 -3.33 6.03
N GLN A 218 14.60 -3.41 4.77
CA GLN A 218 14.26 -4.52 3.88
C GLN A 218 15.54 -5.23 3.46
N VAL A 219 15.52 -6.55 3.50
CA VAL A 219 16.61 -7.41 3.04
C VAL A 219 16.08 -8.38 2.00
N GLY A 220 16.95 -8.82 1.11
CA GLY A 220 16.54 -9.77 0.09
C GLY A 220 17.66 -10.58 -0.48
N ILE A 221 17.26 -11.66 -1.14
CA ILE A 221 18.12 -12.57 -1.87
C ILE A 221 17.44 -12.97 -3.17
N THR A 222 18.23 -13.15 -4.23
CA THR A 222 17.82 -13.80 -5.46
C THR A 222 18.87 -14.81 -5.89
N GLN A 223 18.42 -15.92 -6.47
CA GLN A 223 19.32 -16.92 -7.03
C GLN A 223 18.77 -17.47 -8.35
N THR A 224 19.66 -17.58 -9.34
CA THR A 224 19.38 -18.23 -10.61
C THR A 224 19.98 -19.64 -10.60
N VAL A 225 19.19 -20.64 -10.98
CA VAL A 225 19.60 -22.05 -11.02
C VAL A 225 19.53 -22.52 -12.47
N GLY A 226 20.65 -22.83 -13.04
CA GLY A 226 20.76 -23.14 -14.47
C GLY A 226 20.40 -21.95 -15.33
N THR A 227 19.68 -22.20 -16.44
CA THR A 227 19.35 -21.15 -17.43
C THR A 227 17.90 -20.69 -17.38
N SER A 228 17.03 -21.43 -16.68
CA SER A 228 15.58 -21.25 -16.78
C SER A 228 14.87 -20.95 -15.49
N PHE A 229 15.46 -21.27 -14.34
CA PHE A 229 14.83 -21.13 -13.04
C PHE A 229 15.51 -20.06 -12.20
N SER A 230 14.72 -19.20 -11.55
CA SER A 230 15.18 -18.26 -10.53
C SER A 230 14.23 -18.28 -9.35
N TRP A 231 14.73 -18.07 -8.16
CA TRP A 231 13.92 -17.85 -6.98
C TRP A 231 14.42 -16.62 -6.21
N GLY A 232 13.57 -16.06 -5.38
CA GLY A 232 13.91 -14.93 -4.54
C GLY A 232 13.07 -14.88 -3.28
N ALA A 233 13.62 -14.23 -2.28
CA ALA A 233 12.93 -13.92 -1.04
C ALA A 233 13.28 -12.49 -0.58
N SER A 234 12.31 -11.82 0.00
CA SER A 234 12.45 -10.49 0.58
C SER A 234 11.72 -10.43 1.90
N TYR A 235 12.33 -9.83 2.91
CA TYR A 235 11.73 -9.54 4.20
C TYR A 235 11.85 -8.05 4.48
N ARG A 236 10.72 -7.43 4.86
CA ARG A 236 10.66 -6.06 5.36
C ARG A 236 10.26 -6.11 6.83
N SER A 237 11.06 -5.48 7.69
CA SER A 237 10.74 -5.37 9.11
C SER A 237 9.46 -4.58 9.34
N SER A 238 8.82 -4.76 10.49
CA SER A 238 7.93 -3.75 11.01
C SER A 238 8.67 -2.41 11.15
N VAL A 239 7.93 -1.32 11.06
CA VAL A 239 8.45 0.03 11.27
C VAL A 239 7.75 0.64 12.46
N SER A 240 8.51 0.88 13.53
CA SER A 240 8.01 1.68 14.64
C SER A 240 7.97 3.13 14.21
N MET A 241 6.78 3.70 14.27
CA MET A 241 6.50 5.08 13.86
C MET A 241 6.40 5.97 15.08
N GLU A 242 6.70 7.25 14.93
CA GLU A 242 6.32 8.26 15.91
C GLU A 242 4.79 8.30 16.04
N GLU A 243 4.28 8.59 17.22
CA GLU A 243 2.85 8.68 17.49
C GLU A 243 2.24 9.91 16.79
N PHE A 244 0.98 9.81 16.37
CA PHE A 244 0.20 10.95 15.93
C PHE A 244 -0.37 11.69 17.14
N ASP A 245 0.28 12.75 17.60
CA ASP A 245 -0.13 13.55 18.76
C ASP A 245 -1.54 14.11 18.63
N SER A 246 -1.91 14.56 17.43
CA SER A 246 -3.24 15.10 17.11
C SER A 246 -4.32 14.03 17.09
N TYR A 247 -3.96 12.74 17.12
CA TYR A 247 -4.86 11.60 17.07
C TYR A 247 -4.59 10.55 18.17
N LYS A 248 -3.93 10.95 19.26
CA LYS A 248 -3.66 10.09 20.42
C LYS A 248 -4.90 9.59 21.16
N GLY A 249 -6.04 10.19 20.90
CA GLY A 249 -7.35 9.75 21.39
C GLY A 249 -8.09 8.81 20.43
N LEU A 250 -7.52 8.53 19.26
CA LEU A 250 -8.10 7.65 18.24
C LEU A 250 -7.34 6.32 18.17
N PHE A 251 -6.06 6.37 17.85
CA PHE A 251 -5.24 5.20 17.65
C PHE A 251 -4.71 4.61 18.96
N ALA A 252 -4.62 3.30 19.03
CA ALA A 252 -4.01 2.60 20.17
C ALA A 252 -2.60 3.14 20.48
N GLU A 253 -2.11 2.88 21.69
CA GLU A 253 -0.75 3.29 22.11
C GLU A 253 -0.51 4.81 22.02
N ASN A 254 -1.54 5.62 22.34
CA ASN A 254 -1.49 7.09 22.34
C ASN A 254 -1.21 7.70 20.97
N GLY A 255 -1.77 7.16 19.89
CA GLY A 255 -1.58 7.67 18.54
C GLY A 255 -0.66 6.80 17.67
N GLY A 256 -0.30 5.61 18.15
CA GLY A 256 0.57 4.68 17.45
C GLY A 256 -0.10 4.10 16.19
N PHE A 257 0.60 4.19 15.07
CA PHE A 257 0.19 3.57 13.81
C PHE A 257 1.43 3.05 13.09
N ASP A 258 2.00 1.99 13.62
CA ASP A 258 3.17 1.31 13.08
C ASP A 258 2.87 0.66 11.73
N LEU A 259 3.91 0.30 10.98
CA LEU A 259 3.76 -0.51 9.79
C LEU A 259 4.10 -1.97 10.10
N PRO A 260 3.27 -2.91 9.63
CA PRO A 260 3.51 -4.33 9.84
C PRO A 260 4.71 -4.83 9.03
N SER A 261 5.33 -5.88 9.53
CA SER A 261 6.33 -6.62 8.78
C SER A 261 5.71 -7.36 7.60
N SER A 262 6.52 -7.68 6.60
CA SER A 262 6.08 -8.50 5.48
C SER A 262 7.21 -9.38 4.93
N ILE A 263 6.83 -10.55 4.45
CA ILE A 263 7.72 -11.47 3.74
C ILE A 263 7.14 -11.79 2.35
N GLN A 264 7.98 -11.86 1.34
CA GLN A 264 7.61 -12.31 0.00
C GLN A 264 8.64 -13.33 -0.49
N ILE A 265 8.16 -14.46 -0.99
CA ILE A 265 8.98 -15.56 -1.54
C ILE A 265 8.38 -15.94 -2.87
N GLY A 266 9.21 -16.16 -3.88
CA GLY A 266 8.71 -16.53 -5.19
C GLY A 266 9.76 -17.11 -6.11
N ALA A 267 9.27 -17.54 -7.27
CA ALA A 267 10.08 -18.16 -8.30
C ALA A 267 9.62 -17.71 -9.70
N ALA A 268 10.55 -17.74 -10.62
CA ALA A 268 10.33 -17.48 -12.03
C ALA A 268 10.90 -18.62 -12.86
N TYR A 269 10.13 -19.05 -13.86
CA TYR A 269 10.54 -20.15 -14.77
C TYR A 269 10.36 -19.74 -16.22
N LYS A 270 11.44 -19.79 -16.99
CA LYS A 270 11.42 -19.57 -18.43
C LYS A 270 10.89 -20.83 -19.14
N LEU A 271 9.66 -20.76 -19.62
CA LEU A 271 9.05 -21.84 -20.40
C LEU A 271 9.70 -21.98 -21.78
N THR A 272 10.08 -20.85 -22.36
CA THR A 272 10.82 -20.72 -23.62
C THR A 272 11.77 -19.52 -23.51
N PRO A 273 12.66 -19.27 -24.47
CA PRO A 273 13.48 -18.06 -24.47
C PRO A 273 12.70 -16.74 -24.41
N THR A 274 11.42 -16.78 -24.80
CA THR A 274 10.55 -15.59 -24.89
C THR A 274 9.39 -15.56 -23.89
N ASN A 275 9.14 -16.65 -23.15
CA ASN A 275 7.98 -16.79 -22.26
C ASN A 275 8.42 -17.22 -20.87
N GLN A 276 7.94 -16.51 -19.87
CA GLN A 276 8.26 -16.74 -18.46
C GLN A 276 7.00 -16.70 -17.60
N VAL A 277 6.89 -17.62 -16.66
CA VAL A 277 5.86 -17.65 -15.62
C VAL A 277 6.52 -17.30 -14.29
N VAL A 278 5.81 -16.56 -13.46
CA VAL A 278 6.27 -16.09 -12.15
C VAL A 278 5.21 -16.41 -11.11
N PHE A 279 5.62 -16.94 -9.98
CA PHE A 279 4.74 -17.18 -8.85
C PHE A 279 5.37 -16.64 -7.58
N ASP A 280 4.62 -15.86 -6.81
CA ASP A 280 5.03 -15.38 -5.51
C ASP A 280 3.93 -15.63 -4.46
N TRP A 281 4.35 -15.86 -3.23
CA TRP A 281 3.56 -15.77 -2.02
C TRP A 281 4.10 -14.62 -1.18
N GLN A 282 3.17 -13.79 -0.66
CA GLN A 282 3.49 -12.71 0.25
C GLN A 282 2.61 -12.81 1.49
N LYS A 283 3.19 -12.57 2.67
CA LYS A 283 2.46 -12.39 3.91
C LYS A 283 2.65 -10.97 4.43
N ILE A 284 1.57 -10.35 4.90
CA ILE A 284 1.58 -9.07 5.62
C ILE A 284 0.99 -9.32 7.00
N ASN A 285 1.77 -9.00 8.05
CA ASN A 285 1.44 -9.30 9.44
C ASN A 285 0.68 -8.13 10.08
N TYR A 286 -0.55 -7.86 9.65
CA TYR A 286 -1.37 -6.76 10.19
C TYR A 286 -1.63 -6.90 11.69
N SER A 287 -1.61 -8.12 12.23
CA SER A 287 -1.77 -8.42 13.67
C SER A 287 -0.67 -7.82 14.57
N GLU A 288 0.46 -7.40 14.00
CA GLU A 288 1.53 -6.73 14.75
C GLU A 288 1.16 -5.29 15.16
N VAL A 289 0.17 -4.66 14.52
CA VAL A 289 -0.17 -3.24 14.71
C VAL A 289 -1.50 -3.10 15.43
N LYS A 290 -1.48 -2.69 16.69
CA LYS A 290 -2.67 -2.64 17.55
C LYS A 290 -3.78 -1.76 17.00
N SER A 291 -3.48 -0.60 16.46
CA SER A 291 -4.46 0.31 15.83
C SER A 291 -5.16 -0.32 14.62
N ILE A 292 -4.56 -1.36 14.01
CA ILE A 292 -5.14 -2.11 12.89
C ILE A 292 -5.84 -3.38 13.40
N ALA A 293 -5.19 -4.15 14.26
CA ALA A 293 -5.62 -5.50 14.62
C ALA A 293 -6.55 -5.58 15.84
N ASN A 294 -6.50 -4.62 16.76
CA ASN A 294 -7.38 -4.67 17.92
C ASN A 294 -8.84 -4.72 17.48
N PRO A 295 -9.65 -5.66 18.00
CA PRO A 295 -11.05 -5.77 17.61
C PRO A 295 -11.88 -4.62 18.17
N MET A 296 -12.95 -4.29 17.46
CA MET A 296 -13.88 -3.24 17.89
C MET A 296 -14.54 -3.52 19.24
N SER A 297 -14.70 -4.81 19.64
CA SER A 297 -15.22 -5.20 20.92
C SER A 297 -14.43 -4.63 22.12
N ASN A 298 -13.17 -4.26 21.93
CA ASN A 298 -12.36 -3.61 22.94
C ASN A 298 -12.91 -2.24 23.37
N LEU A 299 -13.76 -1.61 22.56
CA LEU A 299 -14.44 -0.36 22.92
C LEU A 299 -15.28 -0.47 24.19
N MET A 300 -15.71 -1.69 24.56
CA MET A 300 -16.47 -1.96 25.78
C MET A 300 -15.60 -2.09 27.04
N SER A 301 -14.29 -2.24 26.89
CA SER A 301 -13.36 -2.52 28.00
C SER A 301 -12.19 -1.53 28.12
N ALA A 302 -11.85 -0.83 27.04
CA ALA A 302 -10.76 0.13 27.01
C ALA A 302 -11.11 1.33 26.11
N PRO A 303 -10.72 2.55 26.49
CA PRO A 303 -11.00 3.72 25.65
C PRO A 303 -10.14 3.71 24.37
N LEU A 304 -10.62 4.37 23.34
CA LEU A 304 -9.82 4.72 22.17
C LEU A 304 -8.58 5.50 22.61
N GLY A 305 -7.45 5.27 21.98
CA GLY A 305 -6.16 5.82 22.37
C GLY A 305 -5.35 4.94 23.33
N ALA A 306 -6.01 4.11 24.16
CA ALA A 306 -5.31 3.16 25.03
C ALA A 306 -4.69 2.00 24.22
N SER A 307 -3.62 1.38 24.75
CA SER A 307 -2.96 0.23 24.08
C SER A 307 -3.90 -0.94 23.78
N ALA A 308 -4.93 -1.14 24.62
CA ALA A 308 -5.99 -2.14 24.41
C ALA A 308 -7.25 -1.52 23.78
N GLY A 309 -7.21 -0.26 23.34
CA GLY A 309 -8.33 0.41 22.69
C GLY A 309 -8.70 -0.25 21.37
N ALA A 310 -9.94 -0.05 20.91
CA ALA A 310 -10.42 -0.61 19.66
C ALA A 310 -9.62 -0.09 18.47
N GLY A 311 -9.42 -0.95 17.46
CA GLY A 311 -8.84 -0.68 16.16
C GLY A 311 -9.78 -1.10 15.04
N PHE A 312 -9.22 -1.49 13.89
CA PHE A 312 -9.98 -1.93 12.73
C PHE A 312 -10.30 -3.44 12.73
N GLY A 313 -9.68 -4.22 13.62
CA GLY A 313 -9.92 -5.66 13.74
C GLY A 313 -9.39 -6.50 12.56
N TRP A 314 -8.36 -6.03 11.85
CA TRP A 314 -7.83 -6.73 10.68
C TRP A 314 -7.00 -7.94 11.05
N GLU A 315 -7.15 -8.99 10.24
CA GLU A 315 -6.33 -10.19 10.29
C GLU A 315 -5.11 -10.08 9.34
N ASP A 316 -4.13 -10.97 9.51
CA ASP A 316 -3.00 -11.09 8.59
C ASP A 316 -3.47 -11.46 7.18
N MET A 317 -2.70 -11.07 6.18
CA MET A 317 -3.01 -11.39 4.79
C MET A 317 -1.96 -12.31 4.18
N ASP A 318 -2.41 -13.42 3.60
CA ASP A 318 -1.64 -14.28 2.71
C ASP A 318 -2.06 -14.00 1.25
N ILE A 319 -1.11 -13.61 0.41
CA ILE A 319 -1.36 -13.15 -0.95
C ILE A 319 -0.60 -14.06 -1.93
N TYR A 320 -1.33 -14.65 -2.86
CA TYR A 320 -0.79 -15.51 -3.93
C TYR A 320 -0.82 -14.74 -5.24
N LYS A 321 0.32 -14.67 -5.93
CA LYS A 321 0.49 -13.90 -7.15
C LYS A 321 1.01 -14.79 -8.27
N LEU A 322 0.39 -14.69 -9.44
CA LEU A 322 0.80 -15.38 -10.65
C LEU A 322 0.98 -14.36 -11.77
N GLY A 323 2.18 -14.32 -12.33
CA GLY A 323 2.55 -13.45 -13.44
C GLY A 323 2.95 -14.26 -14.68
N TYR A 324 2.68 -13.70 -15.83
CA TYR A 324 3.18 -14.19 -17.11
C TYR A 324 3.80 -13.04 -17.89
N GLN A 325 5.01 -13.28 -18.42
CA GLN A 325 5.73 -12.32 -19.23
C GLN A 325 6.07 -12.92 -20.59
N TRP A 326 5.75 -12.20 -21.65
CA TRP A 326 6.05 -12.53 -23.03
C TRP A 326 6.95 -11.48 -23.67
N GLN A 327 8.17 -11.88 -24.06
CA GLN A 327 9.07 -11.09 -24.90
C GLN A 327 8.58 -11.17 -26.35
N ARG A 328 7.67 -10.26 -26.77
CA ARG A 328 7.06 -10.26 -28.09
C ARG A 328 8.08 -9.99 -29.19
N THR A 329 8.97 -9.03 -28.97
CA THR A 329 10.09 -8.68 -29.84
C THR A 329 11.31 -8.33 -29.00
N ALA A 330 12.48 -8.12 -29.60
CA ALA A 330 13.67 -7.66 -28.87
C ALA A 330 13.44 -6.35 -28.07
N LYS A 331 12.45 -5.54 -28.45
CA LYS A 331 12.13 -4.25 -27.82
C LYS A 331 10.84 -4.24 -27.01
N GLN A 332 10.00 -5.26 -27.07
CA GLN A 332 8.65 -5.23 -26.49
C GLN A 332 8.40 -6.43 -25.59
N LYS A 333 7.94 -6.15 -24.38
CA LYS A 333 7.43 -7.14 -23.44
C LYS A 333 5.95 -6.87 -23.11
N ILE A 334 5.17 -7.92 -23.03
CA ILE A 334 3.77 -7.89 -22.57
C ILE A 334 3.68 -8.74 -21.32
N ARG A 335 2.90 -8.29 -20.36
CA ARG A 335 2.71 -8.96 -19.06
C ARG A 335 1.24 -9.12 -18.76
N PHE A 336 0.93 -10.17 -18.04
CA PHE A 336 -0.38 -10.41 -17.42
C PHE A 336 -0.15 -10.90 -16.01
N GLY A 337 -1.05 -10.55 -15.12
CA GLY A 337 -0.98 -10.99 -13.74
C GLY A 337 -2.33 -11.20 -13.12
N VAL A 338 -2.37 -12.08 -12.14
CA VAL A 338 -3.49 -12.27 -11.23
C VAL A 338 -2.95 -12.45 -9.82
N SER A 339 -3.59 -11.82 -8.84
CA SER A 339 -3.35 -12.12 -7.44
C SER A 339 -4.66 -12.41 -6.72
N TYR A 340 -4.55 -13.22 -5.68
CA TYR A 340 -5.65 -13.57 -4.79
C TYR A 340 -5.20 -13.53 -3.33
N THR A 341 -6.08 -13.03 -2.49
CA THR A 341 -5.96 -13.05 -1.04
C THR A 341 -7.35 -13.12 -0.43
N GLN A 342 -7.47 -13.62 0.80
CA GLN A 342 -8.64 -13.36 1.60
C GLN A 342 -8.56 -11.94 2.17
N GLN A 343 -9.65 -11.20 2.10
CA GLN A 343 -9.70 -9.85 2.67
C GLN A 343 -9.57 -9.90 4.21
N PRO A 344 -8.95 -8.88 4.88
CA PRO A 344 -8.55 -8.98 6.28
C PRO A 344 -9.64 -8.62 7.30
N ILE A 345 -10.84 -8.21 6.90
CA ILE A 345 -11.88 -7.62 7.75
C ILE A 345 -12.93 -8.64 8.14
N PRO A 346 -12.99 -9.16 9.38
CA PRO A 346 -14.08 -9.98 9.85
C PRO A 346 -15.45 -9.26 9.80
N SER A 347 -16.52 -9.99 9.68
CA SER A 347 -17.89 -9.42 9.64
C SER A 347 -18.27 -8.67 10.92
N SER A 348 -17.67 -8.98 12.06
CA SER A 348 -17.83 -8.25 13.33
C SER A 348 -17.26 -6.82 13.30
N GLU A 349 -16.33 -6.55 12.39
CA GLU A 349 -15.53 -5.33 12.38
C GLU A 349 -16.02 -4.27 11.37
N VAL A 350 -17.20 -4.47 10.76
CA VAL A 350 -17.69 -3.66 9.63
C VAL A 350 -17.87 -2.18 10.00
N LEU A 351 -18.29 -1.85 11.24
CA LEU A 351 -18.62 -0.47 11.62
C LEU A 351 -17.42 0.50 11.48
N PHE A 352 -16.28 0.20 12.08
CA PHE A 352 -15.09 1.05 11.96
C PHE A 352 -14.47 0.97 10.57
N ASN A 353 -14.65 -0.14 9.90
CA ASN A 353 -14.15 -0.33 8.53
C ASN A 353 -14.95 0.41 7.45
N ILE A 354 -16.02 1.11 7.81
CA ILE A 354 -16.60 2.18 6.95
C ILE A 354 -15.51 3.21 6.61
N LEU A 355 -14.62 3.53 7.55
CA LEU A 355 -13.51 4.48 7.35
C LEU A 355 -12.40 3.92 6.47
N ALA A 356 -12.18 2.59 6.48
CA ALA A 356 -11.07 1.93 5.81
C ALA A 356 -11.50 0.60 5.16
N PRO A 357 -12.35 0.62 4.13
CA PRO A 357 -12.93 -0.60 3.54
C PRO A 357 -11.93 -1.36 2.65
N GLY A 358 -10.85 -1.90 3.24
CA GLY A 358 -9.78 -2.63 2.56
C GLY A 358 -10.16 -4.07 2.20
N VAL A 359 -11.28 -4.28 1.49
CA VAL A 359 -11.91 -5.60 1.28
C VAL A 359 -11.50 -6.32 -0.01
N GLN A 360 -10.48 -5.88 -0.73
CA GLN A 360 -10.12 -6.47 -2.02
C GLN A 360 -9.52 -7.87 -1.88
N GLU A 361 -9.89 -8.76 -2.82
CA GLU A 361 -9.40 -10.14 -2.85
C GLU A 361 -8.67 -10.47 -4.16
N TRP A 362 -9.15 -9.99 -5.29
CA TRP A 362 -8.63 -10.31 -6.61
C TRP A 362 -8.06 -9.08 -7.32
N HIS A 363 -6.93 -9.24 -7.98
CA HIS A 363 -6.39 -8.26 -8.92
C HIS A 363 -6.09 -8.93 -10.24
N PHE A 364 -6.55 -8.33 -11.32
CA PHE A 364 -6.24 -8.71 -12.70
C PHE A 364 -5.44 -7.57 -13.31
N THR A 365 -4.27 -7.87 -13.86
CA THR A 365 -3.36 -6.84 -14.33
C THR A 365 -2.83 -7.14 -15.73
N THR A 366 -2.44 -6.09 -16.42
CA THR A 366 -1.67 -6.17 -17.67
C THR A 366 -0.56 -5.13 -17.66
N GLY A 367 0.54 -5.44 -18.34
CA GLY A 367 1.69 -4.54 -18.45
C GLY A 367 2.31 -4.58 -19.83
N PHE A 368 2.91 -3.47 -20.20
CA PHE A 368 3.63 -3.32 -21.46
C PHE A 368 4.94 -2.58 -21.23
N SER A 369 6.02 -3.06 -21.83
CA SER A 369 7.30 -2.34 -21.86
C SER A 369 7.77 -2.19 -23.30
N HIS A 370 8.34 -1.03 -23.63
CA HIS A 370 8.92 -0.73 -24.92
C HIS A 370 10.28 -0.04 -24.78
N LYS A 371 11.34 -0.68 -25.30
CA LYS A 371 12.65 -0.05 -25.45
C LYS A 371 12.60 0.88 -26.66
N VAL A 372 12.54 2.18 -26.41
CA VAL A 372 12.57 3.24 -27.44
C VAL A 372 13.97 3.32 -28.06
N SER A 373 15.00 3.23 -27.19
CA SER A 373 16.41 3.17 -27.56
C SER A 373 17.15 2.24 -26.58
N GLU A 374 18.45 2.09 -26.75
CA GLU A 374 19.29 1.34 -25.79
C GLU A 374 19.30 1.97 -24.38
N LYS A 375 19.03 3.27 -24.30
CA LYS A 375 19.05 4.06 -23.04
C LYS A 375 17.66 4.40 -22.53
N VAL A 376 16.57 4.19 -23.27
CA VAL A 376 15.23 4.63 -22.87
C VAL A 376 14.24 3.49 -22.99
N GLN A 377 13.58 3.19 -21.87
CA GLN A 377 12.47 2.24 -21.78
C GLN A 377 11.22 2.94 -21.23
N LEU A 378 10.10 2.69 -21.87
CA LEU A 378 8.77 3.08 -21.40
C LEU A 378 8.07 1.84 -20.85
N ASN A 379 7.43 1.97 -19.69
CA ASN A 379 6.58 0.94 -19.12
C ASN A 379 5.17 1.50 -18.91
N ALA A 380 4.18 0.66 -19.07
CA ALA A 380 2.79 0.96 -18.77
C ALA A 380 2.13 -0.24 -18.09
N MET A 381 1.17 0.01 -17.24
CA MET A 381 0.35 -1.03 -16.63
C MET A 381 -1.10 -0.57 -16.52
N ALA A 382 -2.00 -1.53 -16.44
CA ALA A 382 -3.38 -1.34 -16.02
C ALA A 382 -3.81 -2.48 -15.11
N PHE A 383 -4.71 -2.19 -14.16
CA PHE A 383 -5.27 -3.23 -13.31
C PHE A 383 -6.75 -2.96 -13.02
N TYR A 384 -7.42 -4.04 -12.66
CA TYR A 384 -8.80 -4.05 -12.20
C TYR A 384 -8.93 -5.05 -11.04
N SER A 385 -9.62 -4.61 -9.99
CA SER A 385 -10.00 -5.42 -8.83
C SER A 385 -11.52 -5.36 -8.67
N PRO A 386 -12.24 -6.49 -8.88
CA PRO A 386 -13.70 -6.52 -8.86
C PRO A 386 -14.26 -6.19 -7.48
N ALA A 387 -15.49 -5.73 -7.45
CA ALA A 387 -16.18 -5.38 -6.22
C ALA A 387 -16.23 -6.56 -5.24
N LYS A 388 -15.83 -6.29 -4.00
CA LYS A 388 -15.97 -7.19 -2.87
C LYS A 388 -16.77 -6.50 -1.77
N LYS A 389 -17.71 -7.23 -1.19
CA LYS A 389 -18.58 -6.78 -0.11
C LYS A 389 -18.38 -7.63 1.14
N VAL A 390 -18.28 -6.96 2.29
CA VAL A 390 -18.32 -7.58 3.61
C VAL A 390 -19.53 -7.02 4.37
N SER A 391 -20.29 -7.89 5.04
CA SER A 391 -21.48 -7.48 5.77
C SER A 391 -21.45 -8.04 7.19
N GLY A 392 -22.01 -7.29 8.13
CA GLY A 392 -22.13 -7.70 9.53
C GLY A 392 -23.10 -6.83 10.30
N ALA A 393 -23.37 -7.20 11.54
CA ALA A 393 -24.16 -6.38 12.43
C ALA A 393 -23.43 -5.08 12.81
N ASN A 394 -24.16 -3.99 12.96
CA ASN A 394 -23.65 -2.79 13.59
C ASN A 394 -23.31 -3.08 15.05
N PHE A 395 -22.03 -3.01 15.42
CA PHE A 395 -21.59 -3.34 16.78
C PHE A 395 -22.31 -2.53 17.87
N LEU A 396 -22.61 -1.24 17.60
CA LEU A 396 -23.28 -0.34 18.55
C LEU A 396 -24.83 -0.37 18.43
N ALA A 397 -25.37 -1.11 17.46
CA ALA A 397 -26.81 -1.31 17.24
C ALA A 397 -27.04 -2.70 16.58
N PRO A 398 -26.95 -3.81 17.34
CA PRO A 398 -26.83 -5.17 16.76
C PRO A 398 -27.98 -5.64 15.87
N ASN A 399 -29.14 -5.00 15.95
CA ASN A 399 -30.28 -5.25 15.06
C ASN A 399 -30.21 -4.52 13.72
N GLN A 400 -29.19 -3.65 13.50
CA GLN A 400 -28.91 -3.03 12.22
C GLN A 400 -27.82 -3.79 11.47
N GLN A 401 -28.04 -4.06 10.18
CA GLN A 401 -27.03 -4.64 9.31
C GLN A 401 -26.27 -3.56 8.57
N LEU A 402 -24.95 -3.70 8.54
CA LEU A 402 -24.03 -2.84 7.80
C LEU A 402 -23.32 -3.66 6.72
N SER A 403 -22.90 -2.98 5.68
CA SER A 403 -21.95 -3.54 4.73
C SER A 403 -21.01 -2.48 4.19
N ILE A 404 -19.80 -2.91 3.90
CA ILE A 404 -18.78 -2.13 3.20
C ILE A 404 -18.48 -2.83 1.87
N GLU A 405 -18.23 -2.04 0.84
CA GLU A 405 -17.94 -2.56 -0.49
C GLU A 405 -16.90 -1.67 -1.17
N MET A 406 -15.99 -2.29 -1.89
CA MET A 406 -14.96 -1.59 -2.65
C MET A 406 -14.70 -2.29 -3.98
N GLN A 407 -14.46 -1.50 -5.03
CA GLN A 407 -13.97 -1.87 -6.34
C GLN A 407 -12.81 -0.95 -6.69
N GLN A 408 -11.84 -1.42 -7.48
CA GLN A 408 -10.68 -0.61 -7.81
C GLN A 408 -10.26 -0.80 -9.27
N SER A 409 -9.67 0.25 -9.82
CA SER A 409 -8.95 0.21 -11.09
C SER A 409 -7.79 1.20 -11.07
N GLY A 410 -6.84 1.02 -11.95
CA GLY A 410 -5.75 1.97 -12.10
C GLY A 410 -4.97 1.75 -13.39
N VAL A 411 -4.29 2.81 -13.79
CA VAL A 411 -3.37 2.81 -14.92
C VAL A 411 -2.10 3.54 -14.50
N GLY A 412 -0.96 3.08 -14.98
CA GLY A 412 0.32 3.69 -14.65
C GLY A 412 1.29 3.65 -15.81
N VAL A 413 2.20 4.61 -15.80
CA VAL A 413 3.29 4.70 -16.76
C VAL A 413 4.60 5.05 -16.07
N SER A 414 5.70 4.53 -16.56
CA SER A 414 7.04 4.97 -16.14
C SER A 414 7.99 5.08 -17.33
N ILE A 415 8.98 5.95 -17.15
CA ILE A 415 10.12 6.06 -18.06
C ILE A 415 11.38 5.76 -17.28
N VAL A 416 12.21 4.89 -17.83
CA VAL A 416 13.57 4.60 -17.36
C VAL A 416 14.54 5.06 -18.43
N TRP A 417 15.58 5.82 -18.03
CA TRP A 417 16.61 6.23 -18.97
C TRP A 417 18.01 6.14 -18.35
N GLY A 418 18.96 5.64 -19.18
CA GLY A 418 20.39 5.61 -18.87
C GLY A 418 21.06 6.93 -19.24
N ILE A 419 21.97 7.40 -18.40
CA ILE A 419 22.74 8.63 -18.58
C ILE A 419 24.05 8.32 -19.31
#